data_f61ea6a0bd5b41daf14b7d7645c52d0c
#
_entry.id   f61ea6a0bd5b41daf14b7d7645c52d0c
#
_cell.length_a   1.000
_cell.length_b   1.000
_cell.length_c   1.000
_cell.angle_alpha   90.00
_cell.angle_beta   90.00
_cell.angle_gamma   90.00
#
_symmetry.space_group_name_H-M   'P 1'
#
loop_
_entity.id
_entity.type
_entity.pdbx_description
1 polymer ?
#
loop_
_entity_poly.entity_id
_entity_poly.type
_entity_poly.pdbx_seq_one_letter_code
_entity_poly.pdbx_strand_id
1 'polypeptide(L)'
;MEACRFNEEHGVHRFSIVTSGRALTGEEFEKAIHAFERMHNECKIDLCASMGFLTPEQLHRLHEAGVTSYHHNIETSRRNFPNICTTHTYDQKIETLKAVKAEGMCPCSGGIIGMGETWEDRLSMAVDLAEAGVESIPINALMPIKGTPLAD
;
A
#
# COMPACT_ATOMS: atom_id res chain seq x y z
N MET A 1 -15.95 5.24 -10.84
CA MET A 1 -17.34 5.04 -10.34
C MET A 1 -17.94 3.71 -10.76
N GLU A 2 -18.07 3.39 -12.05
CA GLU A 2 -18.67 2.12 -12.52
C GLU A 2 -18.03 0.88 -11.86
N ALA A 3 -16.69 0.80 -11.87
CA ALA A 3 -15.99 -0.32 -11.22
C ALA A 3 -16.25 -0.40 -9.70
N CYS A 4 -16.35 0.73 -9.00
CA CYS A 4 -16.66 0.75 -7.58
C CYS A 4 -18.06 0.19 -7.30
N ARG A 5 -19.07 0.66 -8.02
CA ARG A 5 -20.45 0.16 -7.92
C ARG A 5 -20.57 -1.32 -8.29
N PHE A 6 -19.90 -1.72 -9.38
CA PHE A 6 -19.87 -3.12 -9.79
C PHE A 6 -19.33 -4.04 -8.67
N ASN A 7 -18.23 -3.64 -8.01
CA ASN A 7 -17.69 -4.42 -6.91
C ASN A 7 -18.60 -4.44 -5.68
N GLU A 8 -19.23 -3.32 -5.34
CA GLU A 8 -20.23 -3.24 -4.27
C GLU A 8 -21.41 -4.18 -4.52
N GLU A 9 -21.99 -4.15 -5.71
CA GLU A 9 -23.11 -5.00 -6.13
C GLU A 9 -22.78 -6.50 -6.09
N HIS A 10 -21.50 -6.84 -6.25
CA HIS A 10 -21.02 -8.23 -6.17
C HIS A 10 -20.51 -8.61 -4.77
N GLY A 11 -20.78 -7.81 -3.73
CA GLY A 11 -20.47 -8.11 -2.35
C GLY A 11 -19.00 -8.03 -2.00
N VAL A 12 -18.19 -7.29 -2.75
CA VAL A 12 -16.79 -7.01 -2.41
C VAL A 12 -16.74 -6.05 -1.24
N HIS A 13 -15.96 -6.37 -0.20
CA HIS A 13 -15.89 -5.57 1.02
C HIS A 13 -15.06 -4.30 0.88
N ARG A 14 -14.05 -4.31 0.01
CA ARG A 14 -13.12 -3.18 -0.14
C ARG A 14 -12.75 -2.93 -1.60
N PHE A 15 -12.81 -1.67 -2.03
CA PHE A 15 -12.36 -1.23 -3.35
C PHE A 15 -11.07 -0.44 -3.24
N SER A 16 -10.07 -0.77 -4.05
CA SER A 16 -8.75 -0.14 -3.99
C SER A 16 -8.40 0.58 -5.29
N ILE A 17 -7.89 1.81 -5.17
CA ILE A 17 -7.24 2.53 -6.29
C ILE A 17 -5.72 2.46 -6.08
N VAL A 18 -5.05 1.93 -7.10
CA VAL A 18 -3.59 1.76 -7.12
C VAL A 18 -3.00 2.60 -8.24
N THR A 19 -1.97 3.37 -7.94
CA THR A 19 -1.22 4.15 -8.93
C THR A 19 0.24 3.70 -9.01
N SER A 20 0.86 3.88 -10.17
CA SER A 20 2.30 3.65 -10.35
C SER A 20 3.11 4.87 -9.94
N GLY A 21 4.44 4.68 -9.80
CA GLY A 21 5.38 5.74 -9.48
C GLY A 21 5.67 5.89 -7.99
N ARG A 22 6.56 6.86 -7.67
CA ARG A 22 7.03 7.09 -6.30
C ARG A 22 5.96 7.66 -5.38
N ALA A 23 5.19 8.62 -5.87
CA ALA A 23 4.09 9.25 -5.17
C ALA A 23 3.15 9.93 -6.17
N LEU A 24 1.86 9.91 -5.87
CA LEU A 24 0.90 10.69 -6.62
C LEU A 24 0.89 12.13 -6.12
N THR A 25 1.05 13.11 -7.01
CA THR A 25 1.15 14.53 -6.64
C THR A 25 0.42 15.45 -7.62
N GLY A 26 0.29 16.72 -7.26
CA GLY A 26 -0.26 17.75 -8.14
C GLY A 26 -1.69 17.47 -8.59
N GLU A 27 -1.99 17.78 -9.83
CA GLU A 27 -3.34 17.68 -10.41
C GLU A 27 -3.91 16.24 -10.38
N GLU A 28 -3.05 15.22 -10.53
CA GLU A 28 -3.48 13.83 -10.48
C GLU A 28 -3.90 13.42 -9.06
N PHE A 29 -3.25 13.96 -8.03
CA PHE A 29 -3.67 13.76 -6.65
C PHE A 29 -5.04 14.42 -6.38
N GLU A 30 -5.28 15.62 -6.89
CA GLU A 30 -6.58 16.29 -6.77
C GLU A 30 -7.70 15.49 -7.45
N LYS A 31 -7.45 14.95 -8.63
CA LYS A 31 -8.40 14.05 -9.32
C LYS A 31 -8.70 12.80 -8.49
N ALA A 32 -7.68 12.25 -7.82
CA ALA A 32 -7.88 11.07 -6.96
C ALA A 32 -8.74 11.43 -5.73
N ILE A 33 -8.50 12.57 -5.07
CA ILE A 33 -9.33 13.04 -3.96
C ILE A 33 -10.79 13.15 -4.39
N HIS A 34 -11.08 13.85 -5.48
CA HIS A 34 -12.45 13.97 -5.99
C HIS A 34 -13.09 12.62 -6.35
N ALA A 35 -12.29 11.67 -6.85
CA ALA A 35 -12.79 10.33 -7.14
C ALA A 35 -13.18 9.59 -5.85
N PHE A 36 -12.36 9.68 -4.79
CA PHE A 36 -12.66 9.07 -3.49
C PHE A 36 -13.86 9.71 -2.81
N GLU A 37 -13.96 11.04 -2.78
CA GLU A 37 -15.14 11.77 -2.25
C GLU A 37 -16.43 11.28 -2.93
N ARG A 38 -16.43 11.16 -4.26
CA ARG A 38 -17.59 10.67 -5.00
C ARG A 38 -17.89 9.20 -4.67
N MET A 39 -16.89 8.33 -4.58
CA MET A 39 -17.09 6.93 -4.21
C MET A 39 -17.64 6.81 -2.79
N HIS A 40 -17.10 7.58 -1.84
CA HIS A 40 -17.56 7.60 -0.46
C HIS A 40 -19.04 8.03 -0.35
N ASN A 41 -19.44 9.03 -1.13
CA ASN A 41 -20.81 9.53 -1.11
C ASN A 41 -21.82 8.64 -1.86
N GLU A 42 -21.37 7.91 -2.89
CA GLU A 42 -22.24 7.17 -3.80
C GLU A 42 -22.24 5.65 -3.58
N CYS A 43 -21.25 5.10 -2.85
CA CYS A 43 -21.10 3.67 -2.60
C CYS A 43 -20.92 3.40 -1.08
N LYS A 44 -21.28 2.19 -0.65
CA LYS A 44 -21.15 1.73 0.76
C LYS A 44 -20.04 0.68 0.91
N ILE A 45 -19.01 0.75 0.09
CA ILE A 45 -17.87 -0.15 0.09
C ILE A 45 -16.68 0.55 0.77
N ASP A 46 -15.87 -0.19 1.52
CA ASP A 46 -14.63 0.35 2.10
C ASP A 46 -13.67 0.80 1.01
N LEU A 47 -13.02 1.94 1.20
CA LEU A 47 -12.09 2.50 0.22
C LEU A 47 -10.65 2.36 0.68
N CYS A 48 -9.80 1.89 -0.23
CA CYS A 48 -8.37 1.76 -0.02
C CYS A 48 -7.58 2.52 -1.10
N ALA A 49 -6.48 3.14 -0.71
CA ALA A 49 -5.56 3.79 -1.64
C ALA A 49 -4.18 3.16 -1.59
N SER A 50 -3.48 3.11 -2.74
CA SER A 50 -2.06 2.74 -2.86
C SER A 50 -1.40 3.70 -3.84
N MET A 51 -0.81 4.80 -3.34
CA MET A 51 -0.35 5.95 -4.13
C MET A 51 1.09 6.35 -3.80
N GLY A 52 1.88 5.39 -3.27
CA GLY A 52 3.30 5.59 -2.97
C GLY A 52 3.55 6.37 -1.66
N PHE A 53 4.59 7.20 -1.66
CA PHE A 53 5.04 7.97 -0.51
C PHE A 53 4.29 9.31 -0.43
N LEU A 54 3.14 9.33 0.22
CA LEU A 54 2.38 10.55 0.45
C LEU A 54 2.85 11.27 1.72
N THR A 55 2.70 12.59 1.74
CA THR A 55 2.92 13.39 2.94
C THR A 55 1.80 13.17 3.97
N PRO A 56 2.03 13.46 5.27
CA PRO A 56 0.96 13.41 6.27
C PRO A 56 -0.28 14.24 5.87
N GLU A 57 -0.09 15.43 5.31
CA GLU A 57 -1.17 16.28 4.81
C GLU A 57 -1.98 15.59 3.69
N GLN A 58 -1.29 14.92 2.75
CA GLN A 58 -1.97 14.18 1.69
C GLN A 58 -2.73 12.96 2.23
N LEU A 59 -2.15 12.25 3.21
CA LEU A 59 -2.82 11.13 3.89
C LEU A 59 -4.06 11.61 4.65
N HIS A 60 -3.97 12.74 5.36
CA HIS A 60 -5.10 13.37 6.02
C HIS A 60 -6.23 13.66 5.04
N ARG A 61 -5.94 14.28 3.90
CA ARG A 61 -6.93 14.58 2.85
C ARG A 61 -7.56 13.33 2.24
N LEU A 62 -6.81 12.24 2.08
CA LEU A 62 -7.38 10.96 1.66
C LEU A 62 -8.36 10.40 2.70
N HIS A 63 -8.02 10.50 3.99
CA HIS A 63 -8.91 10.07 5.06
C HIS A 63 -10.20 10.90 5.05
N GLU A 64 -10.12 12.22 4.95
CA GLU A 64 -11.30 13.10 4.84
C GLU A 64 -12.14 12.78 3.60
N ALA A 65 -11.52 12.35 2.48
CA ALA A 65 -12.21 11.90 1.29
C ALA A 65 -12.87 10.50 1.42
N GLY A 66 -12.80 9.88 2.60
CA GLY A 66 -13.45 8.61 2.92
C GLY A 66 -12.58 7.36 2.73
N VAL A 67 -11.27 7.51 2.52
CA VAL A 67 -10.34 6.37 2.48
C VAL A 67 -10.13 5.83 3.89
N THR A 68 -10.43 4.55 4.11
CA THR A 68 -10.32 3.88 5.42
C THR A 68 -9.03 3.06 5.56
N SER A 69 -8.36 2.73 4.46
CA SER A 69 -7.13 1.92 4.45
C SER A 69 -6.13 2.45 3.44
N TYR A 70 -4.84 2.31 3.75
CA TYR A 70 -3.77 2.66 2.84
C TYR A 70 -2.80 1.50 2.66
N HIS A 71 -2.58 1.09 1.40
CA HIS A 71 -1.68 0.00 1.05
C HIS A 71 -0.30 0.53 0.68
N HIS A 72 0.73 0.06 1.39
CA HIS A 72 2.13 0.42 1.15
C HIS A 72 3.06 -0.72 1.57
N ASN A 73 3.37 -1.63 0.67
CA ASN A 73 4.21 -2.80 0.96
C ASN A 73 5.62 -2.43 1.38
N ILE A 74 6.17 -3.15 2.38
CA ILE A 74 7.60 -3.07 2.72
C ILE A 74 8.46 -4.01 1.87
N GLU A 75 7.84 -4.90 1.11
CA GLU A 75 8.36 -5.84 0.11
C GLU A 75 9.16 -7.01 0.71
N THR A 76 10.13 -6.75 1.59
CA THR A 76 11.02 -7.75 2.20
C THR A 76 11.51 -7.25 3.56
N SER A 77 12.47 -7.93 4.19
CA SER A 77 13.09 -7.50 5.44
C SER A 77 13.98 -6.27 5.27
N ARG A 78 14.27 -5.57 6.37
CA ARG A 78 15.23 -4.46 6.42
C ARG A 78 16.60 -4.86 5.88
N ARG A 79 17.08 -6.08 6.22
CA ARG A 79 18.38 -6.60 5.77
C ARG A 79 18.41 -6.82 4.26
N ASN A 80 17.36 -7.39 3.70
CA ASN A 80 17.32 -7.75 2.28
C ASN A 80 16.90 -6.56 1.39
N PHE A 81 16.23 -5.56 1.92
CA PHE A 81 15.67 -4.44 1.16
C PHE A 81 16.69 -3.72 0.25
N PRO A 82 17.95 -3.43 0.67
CA PRO A 82 18.94 -2.79 -0.20
C PRO A 82 19.34 -3.62 -1.42
N ASN A 83 19.14 -4.94 -1.37
CA ASN A 83 19.42 -5.84 -2.51
C ASN A 83 18.32 -5.75 -3.59
N ILE A 84 17.11 -5.32 -3.20
CA ILE A 84 15.93 -5.28 -4.06
C ILE A 84 15.64 -3.87 -4.56
N CYS A 85 15.87 -2.86 -3.72
CA CYS A 85 15.50 -1.48 -4.02
C CYS A 85 16.63 -0.50 -3.68
N THR A 86 16.97 0.35 -4.65
CA THR A 86 18.00 1.38 -4.52
C THR A 86 17.45 2.81 -4.59
N THR A 87 16.16 2.98 -4.86
CA THR A 87 15.53 4.28 -5.09
C THR A 87 14.98 4.93 -3.82
N HIS A 88 14.80 4.15 -2.76
CA HIS A 88 14.31 4.61 -1.45
C HIS A 88 14.74 3.62 -0.37
N THR A 89 14.55 3.98 0.89
CA THR A 89 14.99 3.17 2.04
C THR A 89 13.83 2.41 2.67
N TYR A 90 14.17 1.36 3.41
CA TYR A 90 13.23 0.63 4.23
C TYR A 90 12.56 1.50 5.30
N ASP A 91 13.35 2.42 5.92
CA ASP A 91 12.82 3.35 6.93
C ASP A 91 11.74 4.25 6.37
N GLN A 92 11.89 4.74 5.14
CA GLN A 92 10.85 5.53 4.48
C GLN A 92 9.53 4.76 4.34
N LYS A 93 9.60 3.44 4.11
CA LYS A 93 8.41 2.57 4.08
C LYS A 93 7.73 2.52 5.44
N ILE A 94 8.50 2.27 6.50
CA ILE A 94 7.97 2.19 7.87
C ILE A 94 7.41 3.54 8.33
N GLU A 95 8.06 4.65 8.01
CA GLU A 95 7.58 6.01 8.31
C GLU A 95 6.23 6.29 7.64
N THR A 96 6.07 5.86 6.38
CA THR A 96 4.79 6.00 5.67
C THR A 96 3.67 5.22 6.38
N LEU A 97 3.92 3.98 6.80
CA LEU A 97 2.94 3.16 7.53
C LEU A 97 2.55 3.79 8.88
N LYS A 98 3.52 4.34 9.60
CA LYS A 98 3.27 5.07 10.86
C LYS A 98 2.44 6.34 10.63
N ALA A 99 2.72 7.08 9.55
CA ALA A 99 1.93 8.25 9.18
C ALA A 99 0.49 7.88 8.82
N VAL A 100 0.29 6.80 8.05
CA VAL A 100 -1.06 6.27 7.75
C VAL A 100 -1.85 5.98 9.02
N LYS A 101 -1.22 5.32 9.99
CA LYS A 101 -1.86 4.99 11.28
C LYS A 101 -2.16 6.24 12.11
N ALA A 102 -1.26 7.22 12.11
CA ALA A 102 -1.44 8.49 12.81
C ALA A 102 -2.64 9.30 12.28
N GLU A 103 -2.95 9.16 10.98
CA GLU A 103 -4.12 9.78 10.35
C GLU A 103 -5.42 8.95 10.55
N GLY A 104 -5.41 7.88 11.32
CA GLY A 104 -6.59 7.08 11.63
C GLY A 104 -6.99 6.07 10.56
N MET A 105 -6.18 5.87 9.53
CA MET A 105 -6.40 4.84 8.52
C MET A 105 -5.77 3.50 8.93
N CYS A 106 -6.32 2.38 8.45
CA CYS A 106 -5.74 1.05 8.62
C CYS A 106 -4.55 0.85 7.66
N PRO A 107 -3.31 0.69 8.15
CA PRO A 107 -2.19 0.37 7.28
C PRO A 107 -2.31 -1.09 6.78
N CYS A 108 -2.21 -1.24 5.46
CA CYS A 108 -2.11 -2.54 4.78
C CYS A 108 -0.73 -2.64 4.16
N SER A 109 0.07 -3.61 4.61
CA SER A 109 1.45 -3.77 4.14
C SER A 109 1.90 -5.22 4.28
N GLY A 110 2.64 -5.68 3.33
CA GLY A 110 3.21 -7.02 3.31
C GLY A 110 4.47 -7.06 2.48
N GLY A 111 4.75 -8.22 1.91
CA GLY A 111 5.94 -8.43 1.11
C GLY A 111 5.80 -9.54 0.09
N ILE A 112 6.91 -9.81 -0.57
CA ILE A 112 7.03 -10.81 -1.62
C ILE A 112 8.06 -11.85 -1.17
N ILE A 113 7.69 -13.12 -1.21
CA ILE A 113 8.57 -14.26 -0.93
C ILE A 113 9.17 -14.75 -2.24
N GLY A 114 10.48 -15.05 -2.22
CA GLY A 114 11.23 -15.55 -3.38
C GLY A 114 12.14 -14.52 -4.02
N MET A 115 12.43 -13.40 -3.32
CA MET A 115 13.35 -12.35 -3.80
C MET A 115 14.77 -12.50 -3.24
N GLY A 116 15.20 -13.73 -2.88
CA GLY A 116 16.53 -13.99 -2.31
C GLY A 116 16.63 -13.75 -0.79
N GLU A 117 15.51 -13.55 -0.12
CA GLU A 117 15.43 -13.44 1.32
C GLU A 117 15.63 -14.80 2.01
N THR A 118 16.16 -14.80 3.24
CA THR A 118 16.27 -15.97 4.10
C THR A 118 15.00 -16.19 4.92
N TRP A 119 14.94 -17.30 5.66
CA TRP A 119 13.83 -17.54 6.59
C TRP A 119 13.80 -16.51 7.72
N GLU A 120 14.95 -16.10 8.22
CA GLU A 120 15.11 -15.06 9.23
C GLU A 120 14.60 -13.70 8.72
N ASP A 121 14.77 -13.42 7.44
CA ASP A 121 14.22 -12.21 6.80
C ASP A 121 12.69 -12.20 6.82
N ARG A 122 12.06 -13.36 6.54
CA ARG A 122 10.59 -13.49 6.58
C ARG A 122 10.06 -13.26 8.00
N LEU A 123 10.74 -13.81 9.00
CA LEU A 123 10.37 -13.59 10.41
C LEU A 123 10.57 -12.12 10.82
N SER A 124 11.71 -11.52 10.46
CA SER A 124 12.00 -10.10 10.74
C SER A 124 10.95 -9.19 10.08
N MET A 125 10.58 -9.45 8.83
CA MET A 125 9.52 -8.72 8.14
C MET A 125 8.18 -8.81 8.89
N ALA A 126 7.81 -9.99 9.37
CA ALA A 126 6.58 -10.17 10.13
C ALA A 126 6.58 -9.39 11.45
N VAL A 127 7.73 -9.37 12.16
CA VAL A 127 7.90 -8.60 13.40
C VAL A 127 7.80 -7.09 13.12
N ASP A 128 8.52 -6.60 12.10
CA ASP A 128 8.51 -5.18 11.73
C ASP A 128 7.08 -4.69 11.35
N LEU A 129 6.31 -5.52 10.65
CA LEU A 129 4.91 -5.23 10.32
C LEU A 129 4.02 -5.18 11.56
N ALA A 130 4.20 -6.11 12.49
CA ALA A 130 3.46 -6.13 13.75
C ALA A 130 3.80 -4.91 14.62
N GLU A 131 5.08 -4.54 14.73
CA GLU A 131 5.54 -3.35 15.46
C GLU A 131 5.05 -2.04 14.83
N ALA A 132 4.93 -2.00 13.49
CA ALA A 132 4.33 -0.87 12.78
C ALA A 132 2.80 -0.80 12.95
N GLY A 133 2.20 -1.82 13.59
CA GLY A 133 0.76 -1.91 13.83
C GLY A 133 -0.05 -2.13 12.57
N VAL A 134 0.49 -2.90 11.62
CA VAL A 134 -0.19 -3.28 10.38
C VAL A 134 -1.26 -4.31 10.68
N GLU A 135 -2.48 -4.09 10.19
CA GLU A 135 -3.64 -4.94 10.44
C GLU A 135 -3.96 -5.91 9.29
N SER A 136 -3.51 -5.58 8.08
CA SER A 136 -3.71 -6.40 6.88
C SER A 136 -2.36 -6.67 6.21
N ILE A 137 -1.95 -7.94 6.16
CA ILE A 137 -0.61 -8.35 5.71
C ILE A 137 -0.72 -9.28 4.50
N PRO A 138 -0.81 -8.73 3.27
CA PRO A 138 -0.77 -9.54 2.06
C PRO A 138 0.65 -10.07 1.81
N ILE A 139 0.77 -11.38 1.61
CA ILE A 139 2.02 -12.05 1.23
C ILE A 139 1.87 -12.59 -0.17
N ASN A 140 2.76 -12.15 -1.06
CA ASN A 140 2.82 -12.61 -2.45
C ASN A 140 4.01 -13.54 -2.65
N ALA A 141 3.89 -14.49 -3.58
CA ALA A 141 5.01 -15.28 -4.06
C ALA A 141 5.53 -14.68 -5.37
N LEU A 142 6.85 -14.54 -5.50
CA LEU A 142 7.46 -14.07 -6.74
C LEU A 142 7.15 -15.05 -7.87
N MET A 143 6.65 -14.54 -8.97
CA MET A 143 6.61 -15.26 -10.24
C MET A 143 7.74 -14.73 -11.12
N PRO A 144 8.84 -15.49 -11.30
CA PRO A 144 9.99 -15.05 -12.08
C PRO A 144 9.61 -14.79 -13.54
N ILE A 145 10.02 -13.65 -14.08
CA ILE A 145 9.79 -13.29 -15.48
C ILE A 145 11.13 -13.29 -16.20
N LYS A 146 11.25 -14.11 -17.27
CA LYS A 146 12.46 -14.22 -18.06
C LYS A 146 12.95 -12.86 -18.56
N GLY A 147 14.23 -12.57 -18.37
CA GLY A 147 14.86 -11.30 -18.76
C GLY A 147 14.77 -10.20 -17.70
N THR A 148 14.29 -10.50 -16.51
CA THR A 148 14.34 -9.60 -15.34
C THR A 148 15.48 -10.01 -14.39
N PRO A 149 15.95 -9.11 -13.49
CA PRO A 149 17.01 -9.43 -12.51
C PRO A 149 16.66 -10.56 -11.53
N LEU A 150 15.38 -10.89 -11.39
CA LEU A 150 14.87 -11.94 -10.48
C LEU A 150 14.32 -13.15 -11.26
N ALA A 151 14.86 -13.40 -12.47
CA ALA A 151 14.38 -14.48 -13.35
C ALA A 151 14.89 -15.88 -12.97
N ASP A 152 15.99 -15.96 -12.20
CA ASP A 152 16.68 -17.20 -11.81
C ASP A 152 16.73 -17.35 -10.29
#